data_d819f329c1f0c8fd972305e61e8a96c4
#
_entry.id   d819f329c1f0c8fd972305e61e8a96c4
#
_cell.length_a   1.000
_cell.length_b   1.000
_cell.length_c   1.000
_cell.angle_alpha   90.00
_cell.angle_beta   90.00
_cell.angle_gamma   90.00
#
_symmetry.space_group_name_H-M   'P 1'
#
loop_
_entity.id
_entity.type
_entity.pdbx_description
1 polymer ?
#
loop_
_entity_poly.entity_id
_entity_poly.type
_entity_poly.pdbx_seq_one_letter_code
_entity_poly.pdbx_strand_id
1 'polypeptide(L)'
;MRDAATLHKPLIVIKLGGSALTDKTRIYTPRIPIIHSAASQVAEIRKDCSVILIHGAGSYGHIPVRKYGLQQGWKSPKQLRGLSSTKFKLLEWENLLDEILLEHGVPVMPFLASDFFVTEKGRIVSAWLKPLASWLRLGCVPITGGDIVPDSRNGFSILSGDQIAAFIAIRLKATRLIYAVDVDGVFNANPTLDSNAQLLETLTPSFARRLVSRAMSATTPDVTGGMAGKISESLSATRHRIPVYFVNLTKSGRLRKAALGQKVTSSRLILR
;
A
#
# COMPACT_ATOMS: atom_id res chain seq x y z
N MET A 1 32.67 -6.70 7.82
CA MET A 1 31.28 -6.36 7.40
C MET A 1 31.36 -5.98 5.94
N ARG A 2 30.87 -6.83 5.04
CA ARG A 2 30.87 -6.52 3.60
C ARG A 2 29.92 -5.37 3.36
N ASP A 3 30.41 -4.32 2.69
CA ASP A 3 29.69 -3.10 2.34
C ASP A 3 28.32 -3.37 1.69
N ALA A 4 27.46 -2.37 1.78
CA ALA A 4 26.12 -2.36 1.21
C ALA A 4 26.16 -2.80 -0.26
N ALA A 5 26.04 -4.12 -0.50
CA ALA A 5 25.97 -4.66 -1.84
C ALA A 5 24.77 -4.01 -2.52
N THR A 6 25.06 -3.26 -3.56
CA THR A 6 24.10 -2.59 -4.44
C THR A 6 23.12 -3.64 -4.95
N LEU A 7 21.82 -3.37 -4.89
CA LEU A 7 20.83 -4.24 -5.52
C LEU A 7 21.17 -4.31 -7.02
N HIS A 8 21.36 -5.51 -7.54
CA HIS A 8 21.67 -5.71 -8.97
C HIS A 8 20.48 -5.39 -9.88
N LYS A 9 19.26 -5.41 -9.32
CA LYS A 9 18.00 -5.15 -10.04
C LYS A 9 17.35 -3.87 -9.52
N PRO A 10 16.59 -3.15 -10.37
CA PRO A 10 15.83 -1.97 -9.94
C PRO A 10 14.83 -2.35 -8.85
N LEU A 11 14.76 -1.55 -7.78
CA LEU A 11 13.82 -1.75 -6.69
C LEU A 11 12.46 -1.15 -7.03
N ILE A 12 11.43 -1.98 -6.98
CA ILE A 12 10.03 -1.58 -7.13
C ILE A 12 9.31 -1.79 -5.81
N VAL A 13 8.66 -0.76 -5.30
CA VAL A 13 7.73 -0.88 -4.17
C VAL A 13 6.31 -0.95 -4.71
N ILE A 14 5.58 -2.01 -4.37
CA ILE A 14 4.22 -2.26 -4.84
C ILE A 14 3.29 -2.28 -3.65
N LYS A 15 2.29 -1.40 -3.66
CA LYS A 15 1.21 -1.43 -2.69
C LYS A 15 -0.04 -2.06 -3.31
N LEU A 16 -0.39 -3.24 -2.85
CA LEU A 16 -1.61 -3.94 -3.23
C LEU A 16 -2.79 -3.38 -2.43
N GLY A 17 -3.77 -2.79 -3.11
CA GLY A 17 -4.91 -2.12 -2.49
C GLY A 17 -5.84 -3.10 -1.77
N GLY A 18 -6.15 -2.84 -0.50
CA GLY A 18 -7.07 -3.68 0.26
C GLY A 18 -8.46 -3.79 -0.38
N SER A 19 -8.95 -2.74 -1.04
CA SER A 19 -10.22 -2.79 -1.79
C SER A 19 -10.15 -3.58 -3.09
N ALA A 20 -8.96 -3.73 -3.67
CA ALA A 20 -8.79 -4.62 -4.81
C ALA A 20 -8.74 -6.08 -4.36
N LEU A 21 -8.10 -6.36 -3.22
CA LEU A 21 -7.88 -7.72 -2.71
C LEU A 21 -9.03 -8.26 -1.85
N THR A 22 -9.89 -7.40 -1.28
CA THR A 22 -11.01 -7.83 -0.41
C THR A 22 -12.31 -7.13 -0.80
N ASP A 23 -13.42 -7.76 -0.48
CA ASP A 23 -14.74 -7.11 -0.58
C ASP A 23 -14.96 -6.23 0.67
N LYS A 24 -15.05 -4.91 0.48
CA LYS A 24 -15.25 -3.96 1.56
C LYS A 24 -16.67 -3.98 2.16
N THR A 25 -17.63 -4.54 1.44
CA THR A 25 -19.02 -4.63 1.89
C THR A 25 -19.27 -5.82 2.80
N ARG A 26 -18.36 -6.79 2.78
CA ARG A 26 -18.43 -8.02 3.55
C ARG A 26 -17.25 -8.15 4.51
N ILE A 27 -17.51 -8.62 5.72
CA ILE A 27 -16.48 -8.84 6.72
C ILE A 27 -15.58 -10.01 6.32
N TYR A 28 -14.25 -9.82 6.39
CA TYR A 28 -13.23 -10.86 6.17
C TYR A 28 -13.39 -11.64 4.85
N THR A 29 -13.71 -10.94 3.77
CA THR A 29 -13.98 -11.59 2.48
C THR A 29 -12.88 -11.27 1.46
N PRO A 30 -11.92 -12.20 1.22
CA PRO A 30 -10.87 -12.04 0.22
C PRO A 30 -11.40 -12.25 -1.20
N ARG A 31 -10.81 -11.58 -2.17
CA ARG A 31 -11.05 -11.78 -3.60
C ARG A 31 -9.99 -12.72 -4.17
N ILE A 32 -10.11 -14.01 -3.86
CA ILE A 32 -9.13 -15.05 -4.17
C ILE A 32 -8.63 -15.01 -5.63
N PRO A 33 -9.47 -14.90 -6.68
CA PRO A 33 -8.99 -14.85 -8.07
C PRO A 33 -8.09 -13.63 -8.35
N ILE A 34 -8.36 -12.50 -7.71
CA ILE A 34 -7.53 -11.28 -7.86
C ILE A 34 -6.20 -11.46 -7.15
N ILE A 35 -6.17 -12.13 -6.00
CA ILE A 35 -4.94 -12.41 -5.25
C ILE A 35 -4.04 -13.34 -6.06
N HIS A 36 -4.56 -14.44 -6.62
CA HIS A 36 -3.80 -15.33 -7.52
C HIS A 36 -3.27 -14.58 -8.75
N SER A 37 -4.08 -13.73 -9.39
CA SER A 37 -3.64 -12.92 -10.52
C SER A 37 -2.52 -11.95 -10.12
N ALA A 38 -2.60 -11.33 -8.94
CA ALA A 38 -1.56 -10.46 -8.41
C ALA A 38 -0.27 -11.25 -8.13
N ALA A 39 -0.36 -12.41 -7.47
CA ALA A 39 0.77 -13.28 -7.15
C ALA A 39 1.51 -13.75 -8.41
N SER A 40 0.78 -14.19 -9.44
CA SER A 40 1.36 -14.55 -10.74
C SER A 40 2.12 -13.37 -11.37
N GLN A 41 1.57 -12.15 -11.33
CA GLN A 41 2.24 -10.97 -11.85
C GLN A 41 3.49 -10.61 -11.03
N VAL A 42 3.46 -10.73 -9.70
CA VAL A 42 4.62 -10.50 -8.83
C VAL A 42 5.73 -11.53 -9.13
N ALA A 43 5.37 -12.80 -9.34
CA ALA A 43 6.30 -13.85 -9.74
C ALA A 43 7.05 -13.50 -11.04
N GLU A 44 6.36 -12.91 -12.00
CA GLU A 44 7.00 -12.42 -13.24
C GLU A 44 7.86 -11.17 -13.02
N ILE A 45 7.37 -10.19 -12.24
CA ILE A 45 8.10 -8.94 -11.98
C ILE A 45 9.44 -9.20 -11.28
N ARG A 46 9.48 -10.13 -10.31
CA ARG A 46 10.70 -10.44 -9.56
C ARG A 46 11.84 -11.04 -10.39
N LYS A 47 11.54 -11.52 -11.59
CA LYS A 47 12.59 -12.00 -12.51
C LYS A 47 13.52 -10.85 -12.93
N ASP A 48 12.98 -9.64 -13.09
CA ASP A 48 13.70 -8.46 -13.60
C ASP A 48 13.92 -7.37 -12.55
N CYS A 49 13.15 -7.38 -11.45
CA CYS A 49 13.16 -6.36 -10.42
C CYS A 49 13.32 -6.95 -9.02
N SER A 50 13.92 -6.19 -8.11
CA SER A 50 13.78 -6.41 -6.67
C SER A 50 12.44 -5.83 -6.24
N VAL A 51 11.66 -6.57 -5.45
CA VAL A 51 10.28 -6.20 -5.11
C VAL A 51 10.10 -6.14 -3.60
N ILE A 52 9.44 -5.09 -3.12
CA ILE A 52 8.87 -5.03 -1.78
C ILE A 52 7.36 -4.90 -1.95
N LEU A 53 6.60 -5.73 -1.25
CA LEU A 53 5.15 -5.71 -1.25
C LEU A 53 4.61 -5.04 0.01
N ILE A 54 3.60 -4.19 -0.18
CA ILE A 54 2.80 -3.67 0.91
C ILE A 54 1.33 -3.98 0.60
N HIS A 55 0.61 -4.61 1.53
CA HIS A 55 -0.81 -4.84 1.33
C HIS A 55 -1.67 -3.90 2.18
N GLY A 56 -2.88 -3.64 1.69
CA GLY A 56 -3.90 -2.99 2.49
C GLY A 56 -4.62 -4.00 3.39
N ALA A 57 -5.04 -3.56 4.56
CA ALA A 57 -5.79 -4.39 5.50
C ALA A 57 -7.21 -4.78 5.01
N GLY A 58 -7.77 -4.02 4.04
CA GLY A 58 -9.08 -4.30 3.46
C GLY A 58 -10.18 -4.50 4.50
N SER A 59 -11.05 -5.48 4.29
CA SER A 59 -12.13 -5.81 5.22
C SER A 59 -11.66 -6.41 6.55
N TYR A 60 -10.41 -6.87 6.62
CA TYR A 60 -9.82 -7.44 7.84
C TYR A 60 -9.37 -6.38 8.86
N GLY A 61 -9.04 -5.17 8.40
CA GLY A 61 -8.61 -4.06 9.26
C GLY A 61 -9.69 -3.04 9.51
N HIS A 62 -10.31 -2.50 8.45
CA HIS A 62 -11.24 -1.36 8.58
C HIS A 62 -12.47 -1.64 9.45
N ILE A 63 -13.03 -2.84 9.35
CA ILE A 63 -14.25 -3.22 10.08
C ILE A 63 -13.96 -3.34 11.59
N PRO A 64 -12.97 -4.16 12.04
CA PRO A 64 -12.70 -4.24 13.46
C PRO A 64 -12.17 -2.93 14.06
N VAL A 65 -11.34 -2.17 13.34
CA VAL A 65 -10.88 -0.85 13.79
C VAL A 65 -12.05 0.08 14.11
N ARG A 66 -13.08 0.12 13.24
CA ARG A 66 -14.28 0.90 13.48
C ARG A 66 -15.12 0.33 14.64
N LYS A 67 -15.31 -0.98 14.68
CA LYS A 67 -16.08 -1.67 15.72
C LYS A 67 -15.55 -1.37 17.12
N TYR A 68 -14.25 -1.31 17.29
CA TYR A 68 -13.59 -1.10 18.59
C TYR A 68 -13.12 0.33 18.83
N GLY A 69 -13.43 1.27 17.94
CA GLY A 69 -13.08 2.69 18.09
C GLY A 69 -11.56 2.95 18.11
N LEU A 70 -10.78 2.13 17.38
CA LEU A 70 -9.31 2.17 17.44
C LEU A 70 -8.70 3.34 16.64
N GLN A 71 -9.45 3.96 15.74
CA GLN A 71 -8.99 5.10 14.92
C GLN A 71 -8.61 6.34 15.75
N GLN A 72 -9.04 6.41 16.99
CA GLN A 72 -8.79 7.56 17.87
C GLN A 72 -7.55 7.40 18.76
N GLY A 73 -6.79 6.30 18.61
CA GLY A 73 -5.69 5.94 19.50
C GLY A 73 -6.18 5.44 20.87
N TRP A 74 -5.25 5.39 21.82
CA TRP A 74 -5.52 4.88 23.16
C TRP A 74 -6.45 5.78 23.96
N LYS A 75 -7.51 5.22 24.52
CA LYS A 75 -8.48 5.91 25.37
C LYS A 75 -8.64 5.22 26.73
N SER A 76 -8.65 3.88 26.74
CA SER A 76 -8.85 3.13 27.98
C SER A 76 -8.50 1.66 27.81
N PRO A 77 -8.29 0.91 28.94
CA PRO A 77 -8.05 -0.54 28.91
C PRO A 77 -9.16 -1.35 28.22
N LYS A 78 -10.36 -0.83 28.07
CA LYS A 78 -11.47 -1.49 27.35
C LYS A 78 -11.12 -1.78 25.88
N GLN A 79 -10.16 -1.07 25.31
CA GLN A 79 -9.70 -1.27 23.92
C GLN A 79 -8.74 -2.47 23.77
N LEU A 80 -8.13 -2.99 24.85
CA LEU A 80 -7.10 -4.05 24.76
C LEU A 80 -7.59 -5.28 23.99
N ARG A 81 -8.80 -5.78 24.31
CA ARG A 81 -9.38 -6.90 23.58
C ARG A 81 -9.59 -6.60 22.10
N GLY A 82 -10.03 -5.38 21.79
CA GLY A 82 -10.25 -4.93 20.42
C GLY A 82 -8.93 -4.82 19.64
N LEU A 83 -7.87 -4.32 20.28
CA LEU A 83 -6.52 -4.25 19.71
C LEU A 83 -6.01 -5.66 19.35
N SER A 84 -6.00 -6.58 20.34
CA SER A 84 -5.52 -7.95 20.10
C SER A 84 -6.36 -8.66 19.04
N SER A 85 -7.70 -8.58 19.14
CA SER A 85 -8.60 -9.19 18.15
C SER A 85 -8.37 -8.67 16.74
N THR A 86 -8.15 -7.36 16.59
CA THR A 86 -7.87 -6.76 15.28
C THR A 86 -6.52 -7.23 14.74
N LYS A 87 -5.50 -7.29 15.61
CA LYS A 87 -4.17 -7.77 15.23
C LYS A 87 -4.20 -9.22 14.74
N PHE A 88 -4.94 -10.10 15.43
CA PHE A 88 -5.13 -11.48 14.99
C PHE A 88 -5.79 -11.58 13.62
N LYS A 89 -6.79 -10.75 13.33
CA LYS A 89 -7.45 -10.74 12.01
C LYS A 89 -6.53 -10.20 10.91
N LEU A 90 -5.63 -9.29 11.22
CA LEU A 90 -4.60 -8.86 10.28
C LEU A 90 -3.60 -9.99 9.98
N LEU A 91 -3.18 -10.75 11.00
CA LEU A 91 -2.30 -11.92 10.81
C LEU A 91 -2.95 -13.02 9.96
N GLU A 92 -4.24 -13.33 10.17
CA GLU A 92 -4.98 -14.27 9.32
C GLU A 92 -4.98 -13.81 7.84
N TRP A 93 -5.15 -12.51 7.62
CA TRP A 93 -5.12 -11.92 6.29
C TRP A 93 -3.73 -12.00 5.64
N GLU A 94 -2.69 -11.66 6.41
CA GLU A 94 -1.29 -11.75 5.97
C GLU A 94 -0.93 -13.18 5.57
N ASN A 95 -1.22 -14.16 6.43
CA ASN A 95 -0.95 -15.57 6.17
C ASN A 95 -1.62 -16.06 4.88
N LEU A 96 -2.90 -15.75 4.67
CA LEU A 96 -3.60 -16.12 3.45
C LEU A 96 -2.94 -15.54 2.19
N LEU A 97 -2.52 -14.28 2.25
CA LEU A 97 -1.87 -13.61 1.12
C LEU A 97 -0.48 -14.21 0.84
N ASP A 98 0.27 -14.51 1.90
CA ASP A 98 1.61 -15.07 1.82
C ASP A 98 1.58 -16.52 1.30
N GLU A 99 0.63 -17.34 1.73
CA GLU A 99 0.42 -18.68 1.21
C GLU A 99 0.18 -18.67 -0.30
N ILE A 100 -0.73 -17.81 -0.78
CA ILE A 100 -1.00 -17.71 -2.23
C ILE A 100 0.24 -17.19 -3.00
N LEU A 101 1.00 -16.24 -2.44
CA LEU A 101 2.24 -15.78 -3.06
C LEU A 101 3.28 -16.90 -3.15
N LEU A 102 3.42 -17.72 -2.10
CA LEU A 102 4.31 -18.88 -2.07
C LEU A 102 3.89 -19.95 -3.10
N GLU A 103 2.61 -20.23 -3.26
CA GLU A 103 2.07 -21.14 -4.29
C GLU A 103 2.47 -20.71 -5.71
N HIS A 104 2.60 -19.40 -5.94
CA HIS A 104 3.08 -18.84 -7.22
C HIS A 104 4.62 -18.72 -7.30
N GLY A 105 5.36 -19.31 -6.36
CA GLY A 105 6.83 -19.32 -6.35
C GLY A 105 7.44 -17.96 -5.99
N VAL A 106 6.72 -17.09 -5.29
CA VAL A 106 7.25 -15.84 -4.75
C VAL A 106 7.83 -16.11 -3.37
N PRO A 107 9.16 -15.98 -3.15
CA PRO A 107 9.79 -16.22 -1.85
C PRO A 107 9.51 -15.05 -0.92
N VAL A 108 8.28 -14.94 -0.43
CA VAL A 108 7.88 -13.87 0.48
C VAL A 108 8.57 -13.97 1.83
N MET A 109 8.84 -12.81 2.44
CA MET A 109 9.35 -12.70 3.79
C MET A 109 8.47 -11.72 4.55
N PRO A 110 7.53 -12.22 5.40
CA PRO A 110 6.58 -11.40 6.12
C PRO A 110 7.24 -10.58 7.24
N PHE A 111 6.73 -9.36 7.42
CA PHE A 111 7.11 -8.42 8.45
C PHE A 111 5.89 -7.73 9.01
N LEU A 112 5.70 -7.75 10.33
CA LEU A 112 4.67 -6.95 10.97
C LEU A 112 5.12 -5.49 11.06
N ALA A 113 4.31 -4.57 10.58
CA ALA A 113 4.66 -3.15 10.63
C ALA A 113 4.86 -2.65 12.06
N SER A 114 4.14 -3.23 13.05
CA SER A 114 4.30 -2.92 14.47
C SER A 114 5.68 -3.23 15.04
N ASP A 115 6.47 -4.09 14.39
CA ASP A 115 7.75 -4.55 14.93
C ASP A 115 8.90 -3.62 14.52
N PHE A 116 8.70 -2.79 13.51
CA PHE A 116 9.76 -1.95 13.00
C PHE A 116 9.37 -0.49 12.69
N PHE A 117 8.08 -0.11 12.88
CA PHE A 117 7.64 1.28 12.80
C PHE A 117 7.16 1.81 14.14
N VAL A 118 7.55 3.05 14.44
CA VAL A 118 6.95 3.87 15.49
C VAL A 118 6.42 5.15 14.86
N THR A 119 5.23 5.55 15.29
CA THR A 119 4.58 6.78 14.82
C THR A 119 4.50 7.84 15.93
N GLU A 120 4.31 9.07 15.51
CA GLU A 120 3.86 10.19 16.34
C GLU A 120 2.67 10.83 15.65
N LYS A 121 1.51 10.89 16.33
CA LYS A 121 0.25 11.40 15.77
C LYS A 121 -0.08 10.77 14.41
N GLY A 122 0.15 9.47 14.28
CA GLY A 122 -0.12 8.69 13.06
C GLY A 122 0.90 8.87 11.91
N ARG A 123 2.00 9.62 12.12
CA ARG A 123 3.07 9.75 11.12
C ARG A 123 4.31 8.96 11.55
N ILE A 124 4.95 8.26 10.62
CA ILE A 124 6.17 7.49 10.90
C ILE A 124 7.29 8.45 11.32
N VAL A 125 7.83 8.24 12.51
CA VAL A 125 8.98 8.99 13.05
C VAL A 125 10.21 8.12 13.21
N SER A 126 10.04 6.80 13.36
CA SER A 126 11.14 5.85 13.47
C SER A 126 10.82 4.58 12.69
N ALA A 127 11.86 3.99 12.08
CA ALA A 127 11.75 2.72 11.36
C ALA A 127 13.10 1.97 11.34
N TRP A 128 13.06 0.66 11.57
CA TRP A 128 14.24 -0.19 11.48
C TRP A 128 14.18 -1.07 10.23
N LEU A 129 14.58 -0.53 9.09
CA LEU A 129 14.47 -1.20 7.78
C LEU A 129 15.65 -2.14 7.43
N LYS A 130 16.67 -2.27 8.30
CA LYS A 130 17.82 -3.16 8.04
C LYS A 130 17.43 -4.62 7.78
N PRO A 131 16.54 -5.27 8.56
CA PRO A 131 16.14 -6.65 8.30
C PRO A 131 15.49 -6.80 6.92
N LEU A 132 14.55 -5.92 6.58
CA LEU A 132 13.87 -5.91 5.30
C LEU A 132 14.87 -5.79 4.12
N ALA A 133 15.81 -4.86 4.21
CA ALA A 133 16.85 -4.69 3.21
C ALA A 133 17.78 -5.91 3.11
N SER A 134 18.02 -6.63 4.21
CA SER A 134 18.85 -7.83 4.21
C SER A 134 18.19 -8.98 3.45
N TRP A 135 16.91 -9.25 3.69
CA TRP A 135 16.17 -10.27 2.96
C TRP A 135 16.01 -9.94 1.47
N LEU A 136 15.82 -8.66 1.16
CA LEU A 136 15.76 -8.21 -0.23
C LEU A 136 17.05 -8.49 -1.00
N ARG A 137 18.23 -8.34 -0.36
CA ARG A 137 19.53 -8.68 -0.96
C ARG A 137 19.72 -10.17 -1.22
N LEU A 138 19.07 -11.04 -0.46
CA LEU A 138 19.05 -12.50 -0.68
C LEU A 138 18.10 -12.91 -1.81
N GLY A 139 17.32 -11.96 -2.38
CA GLY A 139 16.35 -12.24 -3.44
C GLY A 139 14.97 -12.60 -2.94
N CYS A 140 14.72 -12.53 -1.62
CA CYS A 140 13.38 -12.63 -1.07
C CYS A 140 12.55 -11.38 -1.43
N VAL A 141 11.24 -11.52 -1.31
CA VAL A 141 10.27 -10.44 -1.47
C VAL A 141 9.72 -10.08 -0.08
N PRO A 142 10.28 -9.04 0.59
CA PRO A 142 9.73 -8.57 1.85
C PRO A 142 8.29 -8.10 1.65
N ILE A 143 7.41 -8.50 2.56
CA ILE A 143 6.00 -8.10 2.55
C ILE A 143 5.58 -7.58 3.92
N THR A 144 4.77 -6.54 3.96
CA THR A 144 4.17 -5.97 5.17
C THR A 144 2.85 -5.30 4.81
N GLY A 145 2.06 -4.92 5.79
CA GLY A 145 0.75 -4.32 5.55
C GLY A 145 0.42 -3.13 6.43
N GLY A 146 -0.74 -2.51 6.15
CA GLY A 146 -1.35 -1.54 7.04
C GLY A 146 -1.70 -2.21 8.38
N ASP A 147 -1.32 -1.60 9.50
CA ASP A 147 -1.31 -2.25 10.80
C ASP A 147 -1.63 -1.27 11.93
N ILE A 148 -1.79 -1.81 13.14
CA ILE A 148 -1.80 -1.05 14.39
C ILE A 148 -0.36 -1.04 14.94
N VAL A 149 0.19 0.16 15.07
CA VAL A 149 1.58 0.35 15.49
C VAL A 149 1.69 1.22 16.74
N PRO A 150 2.79 1.13 17.52
CA PRO A 150 3.04 2.05 18.62
C PRO A 150 3.07 3.51 18.13
N ASP A 151 2.44 4.41 18.91
CA ASP A 151 2.44 5.86 18.66
C ASP A 151 2.86 6.60 19.94
N SER A 152 3.89 7.43 19.84
CA SER A 152 4.50 8.10 20.99
C SER A 152 3.59 9.14 21.66
N ARG A 153 2.53 9.60 20.99
CA ARG A 153 1.55 10.55 21.54
C ARG A 153 0.20 9.92 21.84
N ASN A 154 -0.24 9.02 20.97
CA ASN A 154 -1.59 8.45 21.04
C ASN A 154 -1.59 7.01 21.61
N GLY A 155 -0.43 6.50 22.12
CA GLY A 155 -0.26 5.13 22.57
C GLY A 155 -0.17 4.14 21.41
N PHE A 156 -1.11 4.19 20.47
CA PHE A 156 -1.07 3.49 19.19
C PHE A 156 -1.73 4.32 18.10
N SER A 157 -1.44 3.99 16.85
CA SER A 157 -2.14 4.54 15.67
C SER A 157 -2.40 3.46 14.62
N ILE A 158 -3.32 3.75 13.71
CA ILE A 158 -3.55 2.92 12.52
C ILE A 158 -2.62 3.43 11.43
N LEU A 159 -1.56 2.66 11.16
CA LEU A 159 -0.60 3.01 10.12
C LEU A 159 -1.08 2.49 8.75
N SER A 160 -1.29 3.40 7.83
CA SER A 160 -1.76 3.08 6.48
C SER A 160 -0.66 2.41 5.65
N GLY A 161 -1.01 1.35 4.91
CA GLY A 161 -0.11 0.76 3.91
C GLY A 161 0.31 1.75 2.81
N ASP A 162 -0.46 2.80 2.56
CA ASP A 162 -0.10 3.85 1.60
C ASP A 162 1.08 4.70 2.12
N GLN A 163 1.07 5.03 3.43
CA GLN A 163 2.18 5.73 4.09
C GLN A 163 3.43 4.86 4.17
N ILE A 164 3.27 3.57 4.54
CA ILE A 164 4.37 2.60 4.58
C ILE A 164 5.05 2.51 3.21
N ALA A 165 4.26 2.37 2.14
CA ALA A 165 4.78 2.22 0.78
C ALA A 165 5.60 3.44 0.33
N ALA A 166 5.08 4.65 0.55
CA ALA A 166 5.79 5.88 0.23
C ALA A 166 7.07 6.02 1.08
N PHE A 167 6.99 5.73 2.38
CA PHE A 167 8.14 5.80 3.29
C PHE A 167 9.26 4.84 2.88
N ILE A 168 8.93 3.55 2.65
CA ILE A 168 9.90 2.55 2.23
C ILE A 168 10.50 2.90 0.87
N ALA A 169 9.67 3.33 -0.09
CA ALA A 169 10.15 3.74 -1.42
C ALA A 169 11.20 4.85 -1.33
N ILE A 170 10.98 5.85 -0.49
CA ILE A 170 11.91 6.96 -0.27
C ILE A 170 13.19 6.48 0.42
N ARG A 171 13.04 5.75 1.54
CA ARG A 171 14.18 5.34 2.37
C ARG A 171 15.11 4.36 1.68
N LEU A 172 14.57 3.48 0.83
CA LEU A 172 15.33 2.49 0.08
C LEU A 172 15.59 2.91 -1.39
N LYS A 173 15.27 4.16 -1.75
CA LYS A 173 15.53 4.74 -3.07
C LYS A 173 14.95 3.88 -4.21
N ALA A 174 13.66 3.52 -4.10
CA ALA A 174 12.99 2.74 -5.12
C ALA A 174 13.00 3.47 -6.48
N THR A 175 13.08 2.72 -7.56
CA THR A 175 12.99 3.26 -8.92
C THR A 175 11.55 3.58 -9.33
N ARG A 176 10.57 2.91 -8.70
CA ARG A 176 9.13 3.15 -8.88
C ARG A 176 8.37 2.81 -7.61
N LEU A 177 7.27 3.53 -7.40
CA LEU A 177 6.23 3.21 -6.43
C LEU A 177 4.94 2.94 -7.21
N ILE A 178 4.30 1.79 -6.96
CA ILE A 178 3.07 1.40 -7.65
C ILE A 178 1.96 1.19 -6.62
N TYR A 179 0.88 1.94 -6.76
CA TYR A 179 -0.37 1.68 -6.07
C TYR A 179 -1.27 0.87 -7.00
N ALA A 180 -1.42 -0.42 -6.71
CA ALA A 180 -2.32 -1.32 -7.40
C ALA A 180 -3.70 -1.23 -6.75
N VAL A 181 -4.63 -0.62 -7.46
CA VAL A 181 -5.97 -0.24 -6.97
C VAL A 181 -7.08 -0.99 -7.71
N ASP A 182 -8.33 -0.75 -7.36
CA ASP A 182 -9.53 -1.38 -7.96
C ASP A 182 -10.15 -0.59 -9.12
N VAL A 183 -9.54 0.54 -9.49
CA VAL A 183 -9.94 1.39 -10.62
C VAL A 183 -8.77 1.63 -11.58
N ASP A 184 -9.03 2.14 -12.78
CA ASP A 184 -8.02 2.27 -13.84
C ASP A 184 -6.91 3.30 -13.55
N GLY A 185 -7.07 4.09 -12.49
CA GLY A 185 -6.14 5.11 -12.06
C GLY A 185 -6.85 6.23 -11.30
N VAL A 186 -6.32 7.43 -11.39
CA VAL A 186 -6.92 8.65 -10.83
C VAL A 186 -7.84 9.28 -11.86
N PHE A 187 -9.05 9.61 -11.47
CA PHE A 187 -10.04 10.27 -12.31
C PHE A 187 -10.29 11.71 -11.85
N ASN A 188 -10.81 12.56 -12.75
CA ASN A 188 -11.21 13.92 -12.42
C ASN A 188 -12.48 14.00 -11.56
N ALA A 189 -13.30 12.94 -11.59
CA ALA A 189 -14.51 12.72 -10.77
C ALA A 189 -14.58 11.25 -10.38
N ASN A 190 -15.59 10.87 -9.58
CA ASN A 190 -15.78 9.46 -9.24
C ASN A 190 -16.39 8.67 -10.41
N PRO A 191 -15.67 7.70 -11.00
CA PRO A 191 -16.16 6.94 -12.14
C PRO A 191 -17.34 6.01 -11.82
N THR A 192 -17.64 5.76 -10.53
CA THR A 192 -18.80 4.96 -10.13
C THR A 192 -20.09 5.82 -10.07
N LEU A 193 -19.94 7.12 -9.83
CA LEU A 193 -21.05 8.06 -9.68
C LEU A 193 -21.25 8.95 -10.90
N ASP A 194 -20.18 9.19 -11.67
CA ASP A 194 -20.20 10.05 -12.85
C ASP A 194 -19.65 9.27 -14.06
N SER A 195 -20.53 8.94 -14.98
CA SER A 195 -20.18 8.25 -16.23
C SER A 195 -19.27 9.07 -17.17
N ASN A 196 -19.20 10.39 -16.95
CA ASN A 196 -18.30 11.28 -17.72
C ASN A 196 -16.93 11.45 -17.06
N ALA A 197 -16.66 10.75 -15.97
CA ALA A 197 -15.37 10.79 -15.30
C ALA A 197 -14.26 10.34 -16.24
N GLN A 198 -13.23 11.18 -16.39
CA GLN A 198 -12.10 10.93 -17.26
C GLN A 198 -10.86 10.52 -16.48
N LEU A 199 -10.16 9.50 -16.99
CA LEU A 199 -8.89 9.06 -16.45
C LEU A 199 -7.82 10.13 -16.66
N LEU A 200 -7.13 10.48 -15.60
CA LEU A 200 -6.00 11.42 -15.62
C LEU A 200 -4.69 10.62 -15.78
N GLU A 201 -4.24 10.45 -17.02
CA GLU A 201 -3.05 9.62 -17.31
C GLU A 201 -1.77 10.18 -16.70
N THR A 202 -1.62 11.50 -16.67
CA THR A 202 -0.44 12.17 -16.11
C THR A 202 -0.85 13.25 -15.11
N LEU A 203 -0.27 13.19 -13.92
CA LEU A 203 -0.47 14.12 -12.83
C LEU A 203 0.84 14.86 -12.54
N THR A 204 0.77 16.19 -12.41
CA THR A 204 1.84 16.98 -11.81
C THR A 204 1.61 17.15 -10.31
N PRO A 205 2.65 17.38 -9.49
CA PRO A 205 2.47 17.59 -8.05
C PRO A 205 1.54 18.76 -7.69
N SER A 206 1.52 19.82 -8.50
CA SER A 206 0.62 20.95 -8.30
C SER A 206 -0.84 20.57 -8.54
N PHE A 207 -1.12 19.83 -9.60
CA PHE A 207 -2.46 19.34 -9.90
C PHE A 207 -2.93 18.30 -8.87
N ALA A 208 -2.05 17.37 -8.49
CA ALA A 208 -2.32 16.37 -7.46
C ALA A 208 -2.69 17.01 -6.11
N ARG A 209 -1.99 18.08 -5.67
CA ARG A 209 -2.36 18.83 -4.47
C ARG A 209 -3.74 19.44 -4.56
N ARG A 210 -4.12 20.02 -5.70
CA ARG A 210 -5.47 20.56 -5.91
C ARG A 210 -6.55 19.48 -5.82
N LEU A 211 -6.31 18.30 -6.38
CA LEU A 211 -7.24 17.16 -6.27
C LEU A 211 -7.43 16.75 -4.80
N VAL A 212 -6.34 16.62 -4.04
CA VAL A 212 -6.41 16.28 -2.61
C VAL A 212 -7.18 17.34 -1.83
N SER A 213 -6.89 18.62 -2.03
CA SER A 213 -7.57 19.72 -1.35
C SER A 213 -9.08 19.72 -1.63
N ARG A 214 -9.49 19.55 -2.88
CA ARG A 214 -10.92 19.44 -3.25
C ARG A 214 -11.61 18.26 -2.58
N ALA A 215 -10.93 17.11 -2.54
CA ALA A 215 -11.47 15.91 -1.90
C ALA A 215 -11.64 16.07 -0.37
N MET A 216 -10.76 16.81 0.29
CA MET A 216 -10.83 17.07 1.72
C MET A 216 -11.90 18.12 2.09
N SER A 217 -12.23 19.02 1.18
CA SER A 217 -13.28 20.05 1.39
C SER A 217 -14.68 19.59 0.98
N ALA A 218 -14.84 18.43 0.37
CA ALA A 218 -16.15 17.90 0.01
C ALA A 218 -16.92 17.45 1.25
N THR A 219 -18.18 17.88 1.37
CA THR A 219 -19.08 17.57 2.49
C THR A 219 -19.55 16.12 2.53
N THR A 220 -19.40 15.38 1.42
CA THR A 220 -19.66 13.94 1.34
C THR A 220 -18.36 13.17 1.50
N PRO A 221 -18.22 12.31 2.55
CA PRO A 221 -16.97 11.57 2.81
C PRO A 221 -16.74 10.43 1.83
N ASP A 222 -17.31 10.50 0.64
CA ASP A 222 -17.22 9.38 -0.28
C ASP A 222 -16.24 9.62 -1.42
N VAL A 223 -15.60 8.54 -1.79
CA VAL A 223 -14.96 8.17 -3.05
C VAL A 223 -13.57 8.65 -3.29
N THR A 224 -13.22 9.83 -2.85
CA THR A 224 -11.87 10.38 -2.99
C THR A 224 -11.02 10.21 -1.73
N GLY A 225 -11.60 9.91 -0.57
CA GLY A 225 -10.85 9.73 0.69
C GLY A 225 -9.73 8.72 0.56
N GLY A 226 -10.02 7.54 0.06
CA GLY A 226 -9.03 6.49 -0.19
C GLY A 226 -8.03 6.84 -1.30
N MET A 227 -8.48 7.46 -2.40
CA MET A 227 -7.60 7.89 -3.50
C MET A 227 -6.85 9.17 -3.13
N ALA A 228 -7.50 10.14 -2.48
CA ALA A 228 -6.85 11.36 -2.01
C ALA A 228 -5.72 11.07 -1.01
N GLY A 229 -5.93 10.12 -0.09
CA GLY A 229 -4.88 9.65 0.82
C GLY A 229 -3.68 9.08 0.07
N LYS A 230 -3.91 8.22 -0.93
CA LYS A 230 -2.84 7.66 -1.78
C LYS A 230 -2.09 8.76 -2.53
N ILE A 231 -2.80 9.70 -3.14
CA ILE A 231 -2.19 10.84 -3.84
C ILE A 231 -1.37 11.68 -2.87
N SER A 232 -1.88 11.96 -1.68
CA SER A 232 -1.18 12.73 -0.65
C SER A 232 0.15 12.06 -0.24
N GLU A 233 0.15 10.74 0.04
CA GLU A 233 1.38 10.00 0.35
C GLU A 233 2.34 9.95 -0.85
N SER A 234 1.81 9.84 -2.07
CA SER A 234 2.58 9.83 -3.31
C SER A 234 3.37 11.11 -3.56
N LEU A 235 2.86 12.26 -3.11
CA LEU A 235 3.54 13.55 -3.26
C LEU A 235 4.90 13.57 -2.58
N SER A 236 5.07 12.84 -1.47
CA SER A 236 6.36 12.72 -0.79
C SER A 236 7.37 11.93 -1.63
N ALA A 237 6.97 10.81 -2.20
CA ALA A 237 7.82 10.01 -3.09
C ALA A 237 8.23 10.78 -4.35
N THR A 238 7.30 11.54 -4.94
CA THR A 238 7.55 12.33 -6.14
C THR A 238 8.59 13.44 -5.90
N ARG A 239 8.59 14.08 -4.71
CA ARG A 239 9.64 15.05 -4.33
C ARG A 239 11.05 14.43 -4.33
N HIS A 240 11.15 13.12 -4.10
CA HIS A 240 12.39 12.34 -4.17
C HIS A 240 12.64 11.76 -5.57
N ARG A 241 11.96 12.29 -6.60
CA ARG A 241 12.06 11.87 -8.02
C ARG A 241 11.67 10.41 -8.26
N ILE A 242 10.87 9.82 -7.39
CA ILE A 242 10.33 8.48 -7.57
C ILE A 242 9.00 8.62 -8.33
N PRO A 243 8.90 8.11 -9.57
CA PRO A 243 7.64 8.09 -10.29
C PRO A 243 6.63 7.16 -9.60
N VAL A 244 5.39 7.65 -9.47
CA VAL A 244 4.32 6.90 -8.82
C VAL A 244 3.27 6.54 -9.85
N TYR A 245 2.85 5.27 -9.85
CA TYR A 245 1.82 4.74 -10.74
C TYR A 245 0.59 4.30 -9.95
N PHE A 246 -0.59 4.59 -10.50
CA PHE A 246 -1.87 4.05 -10.02
C PHE A 246 -2.41 3.14 -11.11
N VAL A 247 -2.52 1.84 -10.85
CA VAL A 247 -2.86 0.83 -11.85
C VAL A 247 -3.96 -0.10 -11.34
N ASN A 248 -4.86 -0.51 -12.23
CA ASN A 248 -5.96 -1.41 -11.87
C ASN A 248 -5.46 -2.85 -11.69
N LEU A 249 -5.48 -3.34 -10.45
CA LEU A 249 -5.08 -4.70 -10.10
C LEU A 249 -6.09 -5.75 -10.58
N THR A 250 -7.36 -5.37 -10.74
CA THR A 250 -8.41 -6.30 -11.19
C THR A 250 -8.31 -6.65 -12.67
N LYS A 251 -7.45 -5.95 -13.41
CA LYS A 251 -7.18 -6.17 -14.82
C LYS A 251 -5.85 -6.90 -15.01
N SER A 252 -5.90 -8.12 -15.50
CA SER A 252 -4.72 -8.99 -15.67
C SER A 252 -3.60 -8.31 -16.48
N GLY A 253 -2.36 -8.54 -16.08
CA GLY A 253 -1.15 -8.05 -16.74
C GLY A 253 -0.83 -6.56 -16.51
N ARG A 254 -1.74 -5.75 -15.97
CA ARG A 254 -1.50 -4.31 -15.80
C ARG A 254 -0.44 -4.00 -14.75
N LEU A 255 -0.45 -4.71 -13.63
CA LEU A 255 0.58 -4.54 -12.59
C LEU A 255 1.97 -4.83 -13.15
N ARG A 256 2.12 -5.95 -13.86
CA ARG A 256 3.38 -6.35 -14.49
C ARG A 256 3.87 -5.30 -15.48
N LYS A 257 3.01 -4.84 -16.39
CA LYS A 257 3.37 -3.82 -17.38
C LYS A 257 3.84 -2.52 -16.71
N ALA A 258 3.14 -2.03 -15.69
CA ALA A 258 3.53 -0.85 -14.93
C ALA A 258 4.89 -1.03 -14.24
N ALA A 259 5.12 -2.18 -13.60
CA ALA A 259 6.37 -2.49 -12.93
C ALA A 259 7.57 -2.52 -13.89
N LEU A 260 7.38 -3.08 -15.08
CA LEU A 260 8.43 -3.15 -16.11
C LEU A 260 8.54 -1.88 -16.95
N GLY A 261 7.75 -0.84 -16.69
CA GLY A 261 7.79 0.44 -17.43
C GLY A 261 7.19 0.36 -18.83
N GLN A 262 6.39 -0.66 -19.11
CA GLN A 262 5.68 -0.82 -20.38
C GLN A 262 4.41 0.06 -20.42
N LYS A 263 3.94 0.37 -21.63
CA LYS A 263 2.70 1.14 -21.82
C LYS A 263 1.51 0.36 -21.25
N VAL A 264 0.74 1.02 -20.38
CA VAL A 264 -0.44 0.45 -19.72
C VAL A 264 -1.42 1.54 -19.31
N THR A 265 -2.71 1.25 -19.34
CA THR A 265 -3.75 2.13 -18.78
C THR A 265 -3.49 2.34 -17.28
N SER A 266 -3.15 3.56 -16.90
CA SER A 266 -2.79 3.93 -15.53
C SER A 266 -2.73 5.44 -15.38
N SER A 267 -2.70 5.94 -14.15
CA SER A 267 -2.28 7.31 -13.86
C SER A 267 -0.84 7.34 -13.38
N ARG A 268 -0.08 8.34 -13.80
CA ARG A 268 1.31 8.52 -13.42
C ARG A 268 1.52 9.90 -12.79
N LEU A 269 1.99 9.92 -11.55
CA LEU A 269 2.40 11.14 -10.87
C LEU A 269 3.92 11.28 -10.97
N ILE A 270 4.38 12.33 -11.62
CA ILE A 270 5.80 12.58 -11.90
C ILE A 270 6.17 14.03 -11.63
N LEU A 271 7.42 14.23 -11.22
CA LEU A 271 8.03 15.56 -11.22
C LEU A 271 8.41 15.89 -12.67
N ARG A 272 7.85 16.98 -13.20
CA ARG A 272 8.31 17.55 -14.48
C ARG A 272 9.51 18.45 -14.24
#